data_dfa5b7c262a4c7cc1898f5869af49efc
#
_entry.id   dfa5b7c262a4c7cc1898f5869af49efc
#
_cell.length_a   1.000
_cell.length_b   1.000
_cell.length_c   1.000
_cell.angle_alpha   90.00
_cell.angle_beta   90.00
_cell.angle_gamma   90.00
#
_symmetry.space_group_name_H-M   'P 1'
#
loop_
_entity.id
_entity.type
_entity.pdbx_description
1 polymer ?
#
loop_
_entity_poly.entity_id
_entity_poly.type
_entity_poly.pdbx_seq_one_letter_code
_entity_poly.pdbx_strand_id
1 'polypeptide(L)'
;ASACSDSFLQTDSPNQPSQTTYWQTESDALMALTACYDAMQSQNLYDDNIDGWKFGFLGRETSTDNGDHTWGNWMLGSSISQCTSATTDECFSMYWNANYEVIKRCNMLVENVERIPMEQEKIEAYKAEAIALRALMYCNLTSVFRDVPYLTKPLTLSEAQAPKTERSQIISSLLEDLKI
;
A
#
# COMPACT_ATOMS: atom_id res chain seq x y z
N ALA A 1 4.34 9.26 -49.48
CA ALA A 1 3.61 9.56 -48.26
C ALA A 1 4.46 9.08 -47.10
N SER A 2 5.19 9.98 -46.40
CA SER A 2 5.89 9.68 -45.18
C SER A 2 4.88 9.67 -44.06
N ALA A 3 4.62 8.49 -43.46
CA ALA A 3 3.83 8.36 -42.28
C ALA A 3 4.56 9.04 -41.10
N CYS A 4 3.83 9.82 -40.32
CA CYS A 4 4.31 10.36 -39.04
C CYS A 4 4.79 9.20 -38.17
N SER A 5 6.02 9.28 -37.68
CA SER A 5 6.55 8.28 -36.75
C SER A 5 5.83 8.42 -35.41
N ASP A 6 5.49 7.30 -34.76
CA ASP A 6 4.84 7.25 -33.45
C ASP A 6 5.62 7.99 -32.35
N SER A 7 6.89 8.29 -32.59
CA SER A 7 7.76 9.07 -31.68
C SER A 7 7.30 10.52 -31.47
N PHE A 8 6.51 11.09 -32.39
CA PHE A 8 5.95 12.44 -32.24
C PHE A 8 4.84 12.52 -31.19
N LEU A 9 4.18 11.38 -30.90
CA LEU A 9 3.10 11.29 -29.90
C LEU A 9 3.59 10.88 -28.51
N GLN A 10 4.86 10.49 -28.38
CA GLN A 10 5.49 10.18 -27.11
C GLN A 10 6.11 11.45 -26.52
N THR A 11 5.28 12.31 -26.00
CA THR A 11 5.72 13.48 -25.22
C THR A 11 5.85 13.07 -23.76
N ASP A 12 7.07 12.73 -23.34
CA ASP A 12 7.39 12.70 -21.91
C ASP A 12 7.17 14.09 -21.33
N SER A 13 6.44 14.18 -20.22
CA SER A 13 6.24 15.47 -19.55
C SER A 13 7.60 16.01 -19.09
N PRO A 14 8.03 17.21 -19.52
CA PRO A 14 9.34 17.75 -19.15
C PRO A 14 9.51 18.04 -17.66
N ASN A 15 8.42 18.02 -16.90
CA ASN A 15 8.38 18.34 -15.47
C ASN A 15 8.03 17.15 -14.56
N GLN A 16 7.83 15.95 -15.11
CA GLN A 16 7.61 14.73 -14.32
C GLN A 16 8.54 13.63 -14.83
N PRO A 17 9.36 13.01 -13.95
CA PRO A 17 10.16 11.87 -14.36
C PRO A 17 9.23 10.76 -14.86
N SER A 18 9.45 10.28 -16.07
CA SER A 18 8.76 9.09 -16.56
C SER A 18 9.28 7.86 -15.82
N GLN A 19 8.51 6.79 -15.78
CA GLN A 19 8.95 5.52 -15.15
C GLN A 19 10.26 4.98 -15.75
N THR A 20 10.58 5.37 -17.00
CA THR A 20 11.81 4.99 -17.70
C THR A 20 13.02 5.83 -17.31
N THR A 21 12.82 7.06 -16.84
CA THR A 21 13.90 8.02 -16.53
C THR A 21 14.13 8.24 -15.04
N TYR A 22 13.26 7.72 -14.18
CA TYR A 22 13.31 7.94 -12.73
C TYR A 22 14.44 7.13 -12.04
N TRP A 23 14.62 5.86 -12.40
CA TRP A 23 15.48 4.90 -11.70
C TRP A 23 16.94 4.97 -12.18
N GLN A 24 17.70 5.99 -11.78
CA GLN A 24 19.06 6.24 -12.27
C GLN A 24 20.12 6.32 -11.18
N THR A 25 19.79 6.82 -10.02
CA THR A 25 20.73 7.09 -8.93
C THR A 25 20.29 6.50 -7.60
N GLU A 26 21.23 6.29 -6.67
CA GLU A 26 20.92 5.87 -5.30
C GLU A 26 19.95 6.85 -4.61
N SER A 27 20.02 8.13 -4.92
CA SER A 27 19.06 9.13 -4.42
C SER A 27 17.63 8.82 -4.86
N ASP A 28 17.44 8.29 -6.07
CA ASP A 28 16.11 7.89 -6.55
C ASP A 28 15.57 6.69 -5.79
N ALA A 29 16.42 5.72 -5.47
CA ALA A 29 16.06 4.59 -4.61
C ALA A 29 15.64 5.06 -3.21
N LEU A 30 16.41 5.97 -2.60
CA LEU A 30 16.10 6.54 -1.30
C LEU A 30 14.79 7.32 -1.32
N MET A 31 14.56 8.14 -2.36
CA MET A 31 13.29 8.86 -2.52
C MET A 31 12.11 7.91 -2.68
N ALA A 32 12.27 6.83 -3.43
CA ALA A 32 11.22 5.82 -3.59
C ALA A 32 10.92 5.09 -2.27
N LEU A 33 11.94 4.74 -1.48
CA LEU A 33 11.75 4.16 -0.16
C LEU A 33 11.09 5.16 0.79
N THR A 34 11.53 6.41 0.80
CA THR A 34 10.90 7.49 1.58
C THR A 34 9.43 7.66 1.20
N ALA A 35 9.08 7.52 -0.10
CA ALA A 35 7.70 7.56 -0.54
C ALA A 35 6.86 6.37 -0.03
N CYS A 36 7.47 5.20 0.24
CA CYS A 36 6.77 4.09 0.91
C CYS A 36 6.42 4.46 2.35
N TYR A 37 7.35 5.06 3.10
CA TYR A 37 7.10 5.54 4.46
C TYR A 37 6.11 6.70 4.51
N ASP A 38 6.19 7.64 3.55
CA ASP A 38 5.24 8.74 3.43
C ASP A 38 3.80 8.23 3.27
N ALA A 39 3.60 7.21 2.44
CA ALA A 39 2.29 6.59 2.29
C ALA A 39 1.77 5.95 3.59
N MET A 40 2.65 5.46 4.45
CA MET A 40 2.27 4.93 5.77
C MET A 40 1.79 6.00 6.74
N GLN A 41 2.14 7.25 6.53
CA GLN A 41 1.63 8.38 7.32
C GLN A 41 0.19 8.77 6.96
N SER A 42 -0.43 8.01 6.06
CA SER A 42 -1.84 8.23 5.73
C SER A 42 -2.71 8.17 6.99
N GLN A 43 -3.52 9.20 7.16
CA GLN A 43 -4.50 9.29 8.24
C GLN A 43 -5.46 8.09 8.28
N ASN A 44 -5.59 7.34 7.19
CA ASN A 44 -6.45 6.17 7.12
C ASN A 44 -5.79 4.89 7.66
N LEU A 45 -4.49 4.91 8.03
CA LEU A 45 -3.75 3.76 8.54
C LEU A 45 -3.58 3.77 10.05
N TYR A 46 -2.93 4.82 10.58
CA TYR A 46 -2.49 4.84 11.97
C TYR A 46 -2.79 6.14 12.70
N ASP A 47 -3.43 7.11 12.02
CA ASP A 47 -3.71 8.38 12.63
C ASP A 47 -4.91 8.30 13.60
N ASP A 48 -4.76 9.00 14.73
CA ASP A 48 -5.76 9.18 15.78
C ASP A 48 -6.72 10.33 15.46
N ASN A 49 -6.97 10.61 14.20
CA ASN A 49 -7.82 11.76 13.87
C ASN A 49 -9.20 11.62 14.53
N ILE A 50 -9.45 12.51 15.47
CA ILE A 50 -10.63 12.62 16.34
C ILE A 50 -11.95 12.69 15.55
N ASP A 51 -11.88 12.94 14.23
CA ASP A 51 -13.04 13.06 13.35
C ASP A 51 -13.87 11.76 13.21
N GLY A 52 -13.41 10.64 13.78
CA GLY A 52 -14.18 9.38 13.90
C GLY A 52 -14.62 8.70 12.61
N TRP A 53 -14.23 9.25 11.45
CA TRP A 53 -14.62 8.77 10.13
C TRP A 53 -13.66 7.71 9.57
N LYS A 54 -12.56 7.42 10.29
CA LYS A 54 -11.47 6.57 9.81
C LYS A 54 -11.33 5.32 10.66
N PHE A 55 -10.95 4.22 10.02
CA PHE A 55 -10.74 2.93 10.69
C PHE A 55 -9.33 2.80 11.32
N GLY A 56 -8.53 3.85 11.36
CA GLY A 56 -7.18 3.87 11.92
C GLY A 56 -7.05 3.22 13.31
N PHE A 57 -6.16 3.71 14.13
CA PHE A 57 -5.90 3.13 15.46
C PHE A 57 -7.16 3.05 16.33
N LEU A 58 -7.91 4.16 16.47
CA LEU A 58 -9.11 4.21 17.30
C LEU A 58 -10.20 3.25 16.82
N GLY A 59 -10.47 3.16 15.52
CA GLY A 59 -11.46 2.23 14.98
C GLY A 59 -11.11 0.77 15.26
N ARG A 60 -9.82 0.43 15.29
CA ARG A 60 -9.33 -0.91 15.64
C ARG A 60 -9.47 -1.22 17.13
N GLU A 61 -9.12 -0.27 17.99
CA GLU A 61 -9.27 -0.44 19.45
C GLU A 61 -10.74 -0.53 19.86
N THR A 62 -11.60 0.32 19.29
CA THR A 62 -13.04 0.30 19.57
C THR A 62 -13.78 -0.90 18.95
N SER A 63 -13.14 -1.64 18.05
CA SER A 63 -13.66 -2.93 17.54
C SER A 63 -13.37 -4.11 18.46
N THR A 64 -12.70 -3.88 19.57
CA THR A 64 -12.37 -4.87 20.61
C THR A 64 -13.12 -4.56 21.89
N ASP A 65 -13.04 -5.44 22.87
CA ASP A 65 -13.60 -5.26 24.22
C ASP A 65 -12.74 -4.33 25.10
N ASN A 66 -11.60 -3.85 24.60
CA ASN A 66 -10.70 -2.96 25.34
C ASN A 66 -11.13 -1.47 25.31
N GLY A 67 -11.98 -1.09 24.37
CA GLY A 67 -12.38 0.30 24.19
C GLY A 67 -13.82 0.46 23.75
N ASP A 68 -14.46 1.55 24.20
CA ASP A 68 -15.78 1.96 23.73
C ASP A 68 -15.74 3.43 23.31
N HIS A 69 -16.59 3.79 22.38
CA HIS A 69 -16.67 5.12 21.82
C HIS A 69 -17.92 5.85 22.33
N THR A 70 -17.71 6.88 23.16
CA THR A 70 -18.80 7.60 23.83
C THR A 70 -19.41 8.75 23.05
N TRP A 71 -18.94 9.04 21.83
CA TRP A 71 -19.26 10.26 21.09
C TRP A 71 -20.52 10.19 20.21
N GLY A 72 -21.37 9.18 20.41
CA GLY A 72 -22.67 9.07 19.73
C GLY A 72 -22.62 8.44 18.33
N ASN A 73 -23.80 8.21 17.78
CA ASN A 73 -24.00 7.39 16.54
C ASN A 73 -23.52 8.04 15.23
N TRP A 74 -22.99 9.25 15.27
CA TRP A 74 -22.53 9.94 14.06
C TRP A 74 -21.05 9.69 13.72
N MET A 75 -20.33 9.00 14.60
CA MET A 75 -18.94 8.60 14.33
C MET A 75 -18.90 7.12 13.94
N LEU A 76 -18.15 6.78 12.89
CA LEU A 76 -18.00 5.41 12.38
C LEU A 76 -17.46 4.44 13.45
N GLY A 77 -16.66 4.92 14.40
CA GLY A 77 -16.19 4.13 15.54
C GLY A 77 -17.33 3.55 16.39
N SER A 78 -18.45 4.25 16.55
CA SER A 78 -19.58 3.76 17.32
C SER A 78 -20.33 2.65 16.61
N SER A 79 -20.44 2.67 15.30
CA SER A 79 -21.07 1.58 14.54
C SER A 79 -20.25 0.29 14.62
N ILE A 80 -18.93 0.40 14.68
CA ILE A 80 -18.02 -0.73 14.80
C ILE A 80 -18.11 -1.33 16.21
N SER A 81 -18.01 -0.51 17.26
CA SER A 81 -18.11 -0.98 18.66
C SER A 81 -19.47 -1.61 18.97
N GLN A 82 -20.55 -1.10 18.35
CA GLN A 82 -21.90 -1.64 18.50
C GLN A 82 -22.21 -2.82 17.54
N CYS A 83 -21.25 -3.25 16.72
CA CYS A 83 -21.44 -4.28 15.71
C CYS A 83 -22.58 -3.97 14.71
N THR A 84 -22.83 -2.69 14.42
CA THR A 84 -23.88 -2.23 13.49
C THR A 84 -23.31 -1.71 12.17
N SER A 85 -21.98 -1.75 11.99
CA SER A 85 -21.31 -1.28 10.77
C SER A 85 -21.70 -2.14 9.55
N ALA A 86 -21.91 -1.47 8.42
CA ALA A 86 -22.12 -2.11 7.13
C ALA A 86 -20.79 -2.33 6.39
N THR A 87 -20.72 -3.38 5.57
CA THR A 87 -19.53 -3.63 4.72
C THR A 87 -19.29 -2.54 3.69
N THR A 88 -20.25 -1.66 3.48
CA THR A 88 -20.21 -0.50 2.57
C THR A 88 -19.76 0.78 3.25
N ASP A 89 -19.48 0.75 4.56
CA ASP A 89 -19.03 1.94 5.28
C ASP A 89 -17.68 2.42 4.73
N GLU A 90 -17.59 3.71 4.46
CA GLU A 90 -16.47 4.33 3.75
C GLU A 90 -15.12 4.13 4.46
N CYS A 91 -15.12 4.02 5.78
CA CYS A 91 -13.91 3.78 6.58
C CYS A 91 -13.17 2.50 6.15
N PHE A 92 -13.87 1.46 5.76
CA PHE A 92 -13.24 0.22 5.30
C PHE A 92 -12.59 0.38 3.93
N SER A 93 -13.24 1.10 3.01
CA SER A 93 -12.66 1.38 1.70
C SER A 93 -11.45 2.32 1.79
N MET A 94 -11.49 3.32 2.67
CA MET A 94 -10.36 4.21 2.95
C MET A 94 -9.16 3.43 3.51
N TYR A 95 -9.39 2.55 4.49
CA TYR A 95 -8.35 1.72 5.07
C TYR A 95 -7.76 0.74 4.05
N TRP A 96 -8.61 0.10 3.24
CA TRP A 96 -8.20 -0.77 2.13
C TRP A 96 -7.28 -0.04 1.16
N ASN A 97 -7.73 1.10 0.64
CA ASN A 97 -6.99 1.88 -0.35
C ASN A 97 -5.64 2.37 0.19
N ALA A 98 -5.59 2.81 1.44
CA ALA A 98 -4.36 3.27 2.06
C ALA A 98 -3.32 2.16 2.20
N ASN A 99 -3.71 0.94 2.61
CA ASN A 99 -2.80 -0.20 2.65
C ASN A 99 -2.29 -0.57 1.25
N TYR A 100 -3.16 -0.61 0.24
CA TYR A 100 -2.75 -0.93 -1.13
C TYR A 100 -1.92 0.16 -1.79
N GLU A 101 -2.05 1.43 -1.39
CA GLU A 101 -1.15 2.49 -1.88
C GLU A 101 0.29 2.27 -1.39
N VAL A 102 0.50 1.87 -0.13
CA VAL A 102 1.82 1.49 0.38
C VAL A 102 2.36 0.27 -0.36
N ILE A 103 1.54 -0.79 -0.51
CA ILE A 103 1.92 -2.02 -1.23
C ILE A 103 2.37 -1.70 -2.67
N LYS A 104 1.62 -0.84 -3.36
CA LYS A 104 1.95 -0.40 -4.71
C LYS A 104 3.32 0.28 -4.77
N ARG A 105 3.61 1.22 -3.86
CA ARG A 105 4.90 1.93 -3.80
C ARG A 105 6.04 0.96 -3.49
N CYS A 106 5.85 0.03 -2.54
CA CYS A 106 6.83 -1.02 -2.25
C CYS A 106 7.10 -1.91 -3.46
N ASN A 107 6.06 -2.34 -4.17
CA ASN A 107 6.22 -3.15 -5.38
C ASN A 107 6.96 -2.39 -6.49
N MET A 108 6.69 -1.09 -6.65
CA MET A 108 7.42 -0.24 -7.60
C MET A 108 8.91 -0.16 -7.27
N LEU A 109 9.26 0.00 -6.00
CA LEU A 109 10.67 0.01 -5.56
C LEU A 109 11.33 -1.35 -5.84
N VAL A 110 10.73 -2.45 -5.37
CA VAL A 110 11.29 -3.81 -5.53
C VAL A 110 11.53 -4.17 -6.99
N GLU A 111 10.59 -3.80 -7.88
CA GLU A 111 10.68 -4.11 -9.31
C GLU A 111 11.78 -3.31 -10.04
N ASN A 112 12.07 -2.09 -9.58
CA ASN A 112 12.90 -1.17 -10.35
C ASN A 112 14.28 -0.89 -9.76
N VAL A 113 14.50 -1.14 -8.47
CA VAL A 113 15.75 -0.78 -7.78
C VAL A 113 17.00 -1.43 -8.39
N GLU A 114 16.87 -2.60 -8.99
CA GLU A 114 17.98 -3.30 -9.67
C GLU A 114 18.47 -2.59 -10.95
N ARG A 115 17.70 -1.62 -11.47
CA ARG A 115 18.12 -0.82 -12.62
C ARG A 115 19.13 0.25 -12.26
N ILE A 116 19.23 0.57 -10.98
CA ILE A 116 20.11 1.63 -10.47
C ILE A 116 21.53 1.08 -10.32
N PRO A 117 22.56 1.73 -10.91
CA PRO A 117 23.95 1.31 -10.76
C PRO A 117 24.45 1.66 -9.35
N MET A 118 24.30 0.75 -8.40
CA MET A 118 24.80 0.87 -7.02
C MET A 118 25.26 -0.48 -6.49
N GLU A 119 25.87 -0.49 -5.32
CA GLU A 119 26.35 -1.71 -4.67
C GLU A 119 25.22 -2.70 -4.39
N GLN A 120 25.46 -3.99 -4.65
CA GLN A 120 24.44 -5.04 -4.52
C GLN A 120 23.87 -5.12 -3.10
N GLU A 121 24.72 -4.94 -2.08
CA GLU A 121 24.29 -4.92 -0.68
C GLU A 121 23.24 -3.84 -0.40
N LYS A 122 23.40 -2.66 -1.01
CA LYS A 122 22.41 -1.58 -0.90
C LYS A 122 21.10 -1.91 -1.62
N ILE A 123 21.19 -2.51 -2.81
CA ILE A 123 19.99 -2.98 -3.53
C ILE A 123 19.18 -3.94 -2.66
N GLU A 124 19.86 -4.92 -2.08
CA GLU A 124 19.24 -5.92 -1.20
C GLU A 124 18.65 -5.28 0.05
N ALA A 125 19.32 -4.30 0.66
CA ALA A 125 18.80 -3.56 1.81
C ALA A 125 17.52 -2.80 1.47
N TYR A 126 17.48 -2.05 0.36
CA TYR A 126 16.29 -1.34 -0.09
C TYR A 126 15.12 -2.30 -0.39
N LYS A 127 15.41 -3.44 -1.03
CA LYS A 127 14.39 -4.47 -1.30
C LYS A 127 13.85 -5.08 -0.03
N ALA A 128 14.73 -5.47 0.90
CA ALA A 128 14.33 -6.06 2.17
C ALA A 128 13.42 -5.13 2.99
N GLU A 129 13.77 -3.85 3.03
CA GLU A 129 12.99 -2.84 3.75
C GLU A 129 11.60 -2.64 3.10
N ALA A 130 11.52 -2.52 1.77
CA ALA A 130 10.25 -2.42 1.06
C ALA A 130 9.38 -3.69 1.21
N ILE A 131 9.99 -4.87 1.21
CA ILE A 131 9.28 -6.14 1.45
C ILE A 131 8.73 -6.20 2.87
N ALA A 132 9.49 -5.75 3.87
CA ALA A 132 9.03 -5.70 5.26
C ALA A 132 7.83 -4.74 5.42
N LEU A 133 7.86 -3.56 4.80
CA LEU A 133 6.74 -2.62 4.80
C LEU A 133 5.51 -3.21 4.10
N ARG A 134 5.71 -3.86 2.95
CA ARG A 134 4.64 -4.57 2.23
C ARG A 134 4.02 -5.67 3.10
N ALA A 135 4.82 -6.45 3.79
CA ALA A 135 4.34 -7.50 4.68
C ALA A 135 3.50 -6.94 5.82
N LEU A 136 3.90 -5.81 6.42
CA LEU A 136 3.12 -5.12 7.45
C LEU A 136 1.73 -4.72 6.92
N MET A 137 1.64 -4.18 5.69
CA MET A 137 0.36 -3.81 5.09
C MET A 137 -0.53 -5.04 4.83
N TYR A 138 0.03 -6.17 4.43
CA TYR A 138 -0.73 -7.41 4.30
C TYR A 138 -1.19 -7.98 5.65
N CYS A 139 -0.40 -7.84 6.71
CA CYS A 139 -0.86 -8.14 8.06
C CYS A 139 -2.08 -7.30 8.45
N ASN A 140 -2.06 -6.01 8.15
CA ASN A 140 -3.21 -5.12 8.36
C ASN A 140 -4.44 -5.58 7.57
N LEU A 141 -4.30 -5.78 6.26
CA LEU A 141 -5.39 -6.20 5.38
C LEU A 141 -5.99 -7.54 5.78
N THR A 142 -5.15 -8.54 6.03
CA THR A 142 -5.62 -9.90 6.37
C THR A 142 -6.22 -10.01 7.76
N SER A 143 -5.88 -9.08 8.68
CA SER A 143 -6.50 -9.02 10.01
C SER A 143 -7.95 -8.53 9.94
N VAL A 144 -8.27 -7.62 9.00
CA VAL A 144 -9.58 -6.99 8.87
C VAL A 144 -10.44 -7.71 7.82
N PHE A 145 -9.89 -7.95 6.63
CA PHE A 145 -10.63 -8.44 5.46
C PHE A 145 -10.46 -9.93 5.19
N ARG A 146 -9.57 -10.62 5.90
CA ARG A 146 -9.20 -12.03 5.73
C ARG A 146 -8.55 -12.30 4.39
N ASP A 147 -9.33 -12.72 3.38
CA ASP A 147 -8.84 -13.03 2.04
C ASP A 147 -8.82 -11.77 1.18
N VAL A 148 -7.66 -11.45 0.62
CA VAL A 148 -7.44 -10.23 -0.17
C VAL A 148 -6.60 -10.53 -1.39
N PRO A 149 -6.62 -9.71 -2.46
CA PRO A 149 -5.68 -9.86 -3.56
C PRO A 149 -4.23 -9.75 -3.09
N TYR A 150 -3.40 -10.76 -3.40
CA TYR A 150 -1.98 -10.77 -3.07
C TYR A 150 -1.14 -10.29 -4.26
N LEU A 151 -0.63 -9.07 -4.17
CA LEU A 151 0.04 -8.34 -5.24
C LEU A 151 1.52 -8.15 -4.87
N THR A 152 2.41 -8.80 -5.59
CA THR A 152 3.86 -8.71 -5.37
C THR A 152 4.60 -7.90 -6.44
N LYS A 153 3.86 -7.40 -7.44
CA LYS A 153 4.35 -6.60 -8.56
C LYS A 153 3.44 -5.40 -8.82
N PRO A 154 3.93 -4.35 -9.48
CA PRO A 154 3.07 -3.29 -10.00
C PRO A 154 2.00 -3.85 -10.93
N LEU A 155 0.75 -3.45 -10.73
CA LEU A 155 -0.37 -3.90 -11.57
C LEU A 155 -0.43 -3.11 -12.89
N THR A 156 -0.76 -3.80 -13.94
CA THR A 156 -1.26 -3.20 -15.19
C THR A 156 -2.78 -2.98 -15.11
N LEU A 157 -3.34 -2.15 -15.98
CA LEU A 157 -4.78 -1.90 -16.03
C LEU A 157 -5.61 -3.20 -16.26
N SER A 158 -5.05 -4.17 -16.99
CA SER A 158 -5.69 -5.47 -17.23
C SER A 158 -5.72 -6.37 -16.00
N GLU A 159 -4.85 -6.13 -15.01
CA GLU A 159 -4.72 -6.89 -13.76
C GLU A 159 -5.46 -6.23 -12.58
N ALA A 160 -6.13 -5.11 -12.83
CA ALA A 160 -6.81 -4.32 -11.78
C ALA A 160 -7.92 -5.10 -11.03
N GLN A 161 -8.37 -6.25 -11.57
CA GLN A 161 -9.36 -7.14 -10.96
C GLN A 161 -8.71 -8.46 -10.50
N ALA A 162 -7.59 -8.40 -9.79
CA ALA A 162 -6.94 -9.57 -9.25
C ALA A 162 -7.87 -10.34 -8.29
N PRO A 163 -7.92 -11.68 -8.39
CA PRO A 163 -8.73 -12.49 -7.49
C PRO A 163 -8.20 -12.42 -6.05
N LYS A 164 -9.06 -12.73 -5.08
CA LYS A 164 -8.66 -12.88 -3.68
C LYS A 164 -7.77 -14.12 -3.51
N THR A 165 -6.77 -14.00 -2.67
CA THR A 165 -5.90 -15.09 -2.20
C THR A 165 -6.28 -15.41 -0.76
N GLU A 166 -6.30 -16.69 -0.40
CA GLU A 166 -6.59 -17.11 0.97
C GLU A 166 -5.56 -16.56 1.97
N ARG A 167 -6.03 -16.11 3.13
CA ARG A 167 -5.19 -15.55 4.20
C ARG A 167 -4.03 -16.47 4.58
N SER A 168 -4.27 -17.77 4.70
CA SER A 168 -3.24 -18.77 5.04
C SER A 168 -2.11 -18.80 4.03
N GLN A 169 -2.44 -18.70 2.74
CA GLN A 169 -1.48 -18.67 1.65
C GLN A 169 -0.69 -17.35 1.65
N ILE A 170 -1.37 -16.22 1.87
CA ILE A 170 -0.70 -14.91 2.01
C ILE A 170 0.33 -14.96 3.14
N ILE A 171 -0.06 -15.44 4.33
CA ILE A 171 0.83 -15.52 5.50
C ILE A 171 2.04 -16.41 5.19
N SER A 172 1.83 -17.56 4.56
CA SER A 172 2.93 -18.45 4.17
C SER A 172 3.91 -17.75 3.21
N SER A 173 3.39 -17.02 2.22
CA SER A 173 4.22 -16.28 1.27
C SER A 173 4.99 -15.14 1.94
N LEU A 174 4.36 -14.40 2.88
CA LEU A 174 5.04 -13.35 3.63
C LEU A 174 6.18 -13.90 4.51
N LEU A 175 6.00 -15.07 5.13
CA LEU A 175 7.04 -15.71 5.92
C LEU A 175 8.22 -16.14 5.05
N GLU A 176 7.99 -16.57 3.81
CA GLU A 176 9.08 -16.85 2.87
C GLU A 176 9.78 -15.56 2.42
N ASP A 177 9.02 -14.52 2.06
CA ASP A 177 9.56 -13.22 1.65
C ASP A 177 10.44 -12.58 2.75
N LEU A 178 10.11 -12.77 4.03
CA LEU A 178 10.83 -12.19 5.18
C LEU A 178 12.04 -13.01 5.64
N LYS A 179 12.35 -14.13 5.01
CA LYS A 179 13.54 -14.95 5.31
C LYS A 179 14.80 -14.48 4.57
N ILE A 180 14.73 -13.40 3.82
CA ILE A 180 15.81 -12.82 3.02
C ILE A 180 17.00 -12.42 3.87
#